data_8c818367dffae976041335aaadd53745
#
_entry.id   8c818367dffae976041335aaadd53745
#
_cell.length_a   1.000
_cell.length_b   1.000
_cell.length_c   1.000
_cell.angle_alpha   90.00
_cell.angle_beta   90.00
_cell.angle_gamma   90.00
#
_symmetry.space_group_name_H-M   'P 1'
#
loop_
_entity.id
_entity.type
_entity.pdbx_description
1 polymer ?
#
loop_
_entity_poly.entity_id
_entity_poly.type
_entity_poly.pdbx_seq_one_letter_code
_entity_poly.pdbx_strand_id
1 'polypeptide(L)'
;MLASSSVDLDLPLSDVVIVFACSENFVPYLSVATQSIIENAAADRRYDIIVLTRDISPASMITLTRQVKSENVGIGFLDVDAALGDIELPHHGHFRPETYFRLLAPQLLPNVDKAIYLDSDLIVDADIAELFDVDVTGYPLAATRDADTIGQIEGYDTTVGPYLKNELGMSDPHDYFQAGVLLMNLAHLRATVTPDEFLELSTQRMWRWLDQDVLNKVVNGNYVRVHMRWNYLMDWQHLRRTHIISNAPANVRAEYEEAAEKPAIIHFAGPDNRPWLYPDADRADDFWRYAMHSPYLDEIRGQLEESRATVAGLAKRAQVIALYKGIMPAFDKVFPVGTRRRKAVIRTYMGLGGANL
;
A
#
# COMPACT_ATOMS: atom_id res chain seq x y z
N MET A 1 1.51 -14.30 25.54
CA MET A 1 1.27 -13.04 26.27
C MET A 1 2.31 -12.06 25.78
N LEU A 2 1.90 -11.10 24.95
CA LEU A 2 2.78 -10.01 24.53
C LEU A 2 3.12 -9.17 25.77
N ALA A 3 4.42 -8.95 25.99
CA ALA A 3 4.86 -8.09 27.08
C ALA A 3 4.37 -6.66 26.79
N SER A 4 3.60 -6.07 27.70
CA SER A 4 3.20 -4.67 27.63
C SER A 4 4.42 -3.78 27.92
N SER A 5 5.26 -3.56 26.94
CA SER A 5 6.26 -2.50 26.99
C SER A 5 5.60 -1.24 26.43
N SER A 6 5.00 -0.43 27.29
CA SER A 6 4.68 0.95 26.95
C SER A 6 5.99 1.68 26.70
N VAL A 7 6.37 1.82 25.43
CA VAL A 7 7.37 2.81 25.06
C VAL A 7 6.66 4.16 25.21
N ASP A 8 7.10 4.91 26.21
CA ASP A 8 6.69 6.31 26.37
C ASP A 8 7.29 7.09 25.19
N LEU A 9 6.55 7.15 24.09
CA LEU A 9 6.84 8.10 23.03
C LEU A 9 6.54 9.47 23.62
N ASP A 10 7.58 10.20 23.99
CA ASP A 10 7.54 11.58 24.49
C ASP A 10 7.14 12.54 23.34
N LEU A 11 6.18 12.11 22.53
CA LEU A 11 5.58 12.90 21.48
C LEU A 11 4.36 13.60 22.07
N PRO A 12 4.28 14.91 22.02
CA PRO A 12 3.06 15.62 22.41
C PRO A 12 1.92 15.11 21.52
N LEU A 13 0.75 14.84 22.10
CA LEU A 13 -0.44 14.39 21.39
C LEU A 13 -0.69 15.35 20.23
N SER A 14 -0.53 14.86 19.00
CA SER A 14 -0.77 15.62 17.78
C SER A 14 -2.21 15.47 17.32
N ASP A 15 -2.64 16.39 16.47
CA ASP A 15 -3.98 16.34 15.87
C ASP A 15 -4.09 15.20 14.85
N VAL A 16 -2.97 14.86 14.17
CA VAL A 16 -2.92 13.85 13.12
C VAL A 16 -1.75 12.89 13.37
N VAL A 17 -2.05 11.63 13.63
CA VAL A 17 -1.05 10.57 13.80
C VAL A 17 -0.94 9.75 12.51
N ILE A 18 0.29 9.60 12.01
CA ILE A 18 0.63 8.86 10.80
C ILE A 18 1.60 7.75 11.16
N VAL A 19 1.33 6.53 10.72
CA VAL A 19 2.13 5.34 11.03
C VAL A 19 2.68 4.75 9.73
N PHE A 20 3.97 4.51 9.69
CA PHE A 20 4.64 3.75 8.65
C PHE A 20 5.20 2.44 9.23
N ALA A 21 5.34 1.42 8.40
CA ALA A 21 6.19 0.27 8.66
C ALA A 21 7.33 0.27 7.63
N CYS A 22 8.59 0.24 8.12
CA CYS A 22 9.74 0.42 7.24
C CYS A 22 10.95 -0.38 7.71
N SER A 23 11.67 -0.98 6.75
CA SER A 23 13.02 -1.54 6.93
C SER A 23 14.08 -0.58 6.41
N GLU A 24 15.36 -0.79 6.81
CA GLU A 24 16.49 0.03 6.37
C GLU A 24 16.53 0.23 4.86
N ASN A 25 16.28 -0.81 4.08
CA ASN A 25 16.31 -0.76 2.62
C ASN A 25 15.22 0.13 1.99
N PHE A 26 14.18 0.47 2.75
CA PHE A 26 13.07 1.33 2.29
C PHE A 26 13.15 2.76 2.83
N VAL A 27 14.14 3.06 3.68
CA VAL A 27 14.36 4.41 4.24
C VAL A 27 14.44 5.50 3.17
N PRO A 28 15.11 5.32 2.02
CA PRO A 28 15.14 6.34 0.97
C PRO A 28 13.74 6.73 0.48
N TYR A 29 12.83 5.78 0.33
CA TYR A 29 11.46 6.02 -0.15
C TYR A 29 10.56 6.55 0.96
N LEU A 30 10.70 6.04 2.20
CA LEU A 30 10.07 6.63 3.39
C LEU A 30 10.42 8.12 3.51
N SER A 31 11.69 8.49 3.23
CA SER A 31 12.12 9.88 3.22
C SER A 31 11.35 10.72 2.19
N VAL A 32 11.07 10.18 1.00
CA VAL A 32 10.26 10.87 -0.02
C VAL A 32 8.80 11.00 0.42
N ALA A 33 8.21 9.93 0.97
CA ALA A 33 6.87 9.97 1.53
C ALA A 33 6.76 11.00 2.68
N THR A 34 7.73 11.01 3.60
CA THR A 34 7.82 12.00 4.69
C THR A 34 7.92 13.42 4.13
N GLN A 35 8.75 13.64 3.10
CA GLN A 35 8.89 14.94 2.46
C GLN A 35 7.57 15.44 1.85
N SER A 36 6.85 14.55 1.20
CA SER A 36 5.55 14.90 0.61
C SER A 36 4.52 15.29 1.68
N ILE A 37 4.53 14.63 2.84
CA ILE A 37 3.67 15.00 3.97
C ILE A 37 4.05 16.39 4.49
N ILE A 38 5.36 16.66 4.70
CA ILE A 38 5.85 17.95 5.20
C ILE A 38 5.41 19.11 4.29
N GLU A 39 5.50 18.93 2.98
CA GLU A 39 5.19 19.98 2.00
C GLU A 39 3.68 20.24 1.83
N ASN A 40 2.84 19.26 2.17
CA ASN A 40 1.38 19.38 2.05
C ASN A 40 0.65 19.49 3.40
N ALA A 41 1.36 19.48 4.51
CA ALA A 41 0.79 19.63 5.85
C ALA A 41 0.20 21.05 6.06
N ALA A 42 -1.04 21.15 6.52
CA ALA A 42 -1.63 22.43 6.90
C ALA A 42 -0.89 23.05 8.10
N ALA A 43 -0.67 24.36 8.04
CA ALA A 43 0.13 25.08 9.05
C ALA A 43 -0.55 25.16 10.42
N ASP A 44 -1.86 25.00 10.50
CA ASP A 44 -2.69 25.08 11.69
C ASP A 44 -2.96 23.72 12.36
N ARG A 45 -2.37 22.63 11.83
CA ARG A 45 -2.49 21.26 12.37
C ARG A 45 -1.11 20.71 12.74
N ARG A 46 -1.08 19.82 13.70
CA ARG A 46 0.14 19.08 14.09
C ARG A 46 0.06 17.64 13.61
N TYR A 47 1.19 17.15 13.10
CA TYR A 47 1.34 15.82 12.51
C TYR A 47 2.48 15.08 13.21
N ASP A 48 2.22 13.88 13.71
CA ASP A 48 3.25 12.99 14.24
C ASP A 48 3.39 11.75 13.37
N ILE A 49 4.57 11.59 12.77
CA ILE A 49 4.95 10.42 11.98
C ILE A 49 5.63 9.41 12.92
N ILE A 50 5.06 8.21 13.03
CA ILE A 50 5.59 7.11 13.82
C ILE A 50 6.03 6.01 12.87
N VAL A 51 7.30 5.63 12.90
CA VAL A 51 7.87 4.59 12.05
C VAL A 51 8.06 3.31 12.85
N LEU A 52 7.29 2.28 12.55
CA LEU A 52 7.44 0.93 13.09
C LEU A 52 8.59 0.23 12.36
N THR A 53 9.60 -0.24 13.09
CA THR A 53 10.81 -0.83 12.49
C THR A 53 11.45 -1.87 13.38
N ARG A 54 12.31 -2.72 12.80
CA ARG A 54 13.21 -3.66 13.48
C ARG A 54 14.68 -3.36 13.23
N ASP A 55 14.99 -2.76 12.09
CA ASP A 55 16.35 -2.75 11.53
C ASP A 55 16.82 -1.38 11.03
N ILE A 56 16.01 -0.31 11.15
CA ILE A 56 16.47 1.03 10.76
C ILE A 56 17.64 1.44 11.66
N SER A 57 18.76 1.77 10.99
CA SER A 57 19.99 2.14 11.68
C SER A 57 19.85 3.49 12.41
N PRO A 58 20.58 3.70 13.52
CA PRO A 58 20.61 5.00 14.20
C PRO A 58 21.03 6.16 13.27
N ALA A 59 21.88 5.90 12.27
CA ALA A 59 22.28 6.90 11.30
C ALA A 59 21.12 7.35 10.42
N SER A 60 20.33 6.39 9.93
CA SER A 60 19.13 6.66 9.14
C SER A 60 18.05 7.35 9.97
N MET A 61 17.83 6.94 11.21
CA MET A 61 16.91 7.63 12.14
C MET A 61 17.30 9.09 12.35
N ILE A 62 18.60 9.38 12.59
CA ILE A 62 19.10 10.75 12.72
C ILE A 62 18.90 11.54 11.43
N THR A 63 19.13 10.93 10.27
CA THR A 63 18.98 11.60 8.96
C THR A 63 17.51 11.97 8.72
N LEU A 64 16.57 11.05 8.95
CA LEU A 64 15.13 11.30 8.83
C LEU A 64 14.64 12.36 9.84
N THR A 65 15.14 12.31 11.09
CA THR A 65 14.79 13.34 12.09
C THR A 65 15.27 14.72 11.66
N ARG A 66 16.47 14.83 11.08
CA ARG A 66 17.02 16.11 10.57
C ARG A 66 16.31 16.61 9.32
N GLN A 67 15.66 15.74 8.57
CA GLN A 67 14.85 16.14 7.41
C GLN A 67 13.61 16.90 7.86
N VAL A 68 12.98 16.49 8.96
CA VAL A 68 11.79 17.13 9.49
C VAL A 68 12.17 18.43 10.20
N LYS A 69 12.06 19.53 9.45
CA LYS A 69 12.38 20.89 9.92
C LYS A 69 11.14 21.74 10.23
N SER A 70 9.97 21.20 9.96
CA SER A 70 8.70 21.88 10.21
C SER A 70 8.39 21.90 11.71
N GLU A 71 7.85 23.01 12.21
CA GLU A 71 7.46 23.14 13.62
C GLU A 71 6.19 22.34 13.95
N ASN A 72 5.40 21.99 12.94
CA ASN A 72 4.14 21.29 13.08
C ASN A 72 4.17 19.82 12.62
N VAL A 73 5.33 19.29 12.21
CA VAL A 73 5.51 17.87 11.88
C VAL A 73 6.60 17.28 12.77
N GLY A 74 6.32 16.16 13.42
CA GLY A 74 7.26 15.36 14.20
C GLY A 74 7.50 14.00 13.55
N ILE A 75 8.65 13.36 13.85
CA ILE A 75 8.93 11.97 13.48
C ILE A 75 9.57 11.22 14.66
N GLY A 76 9.07 10.02 14.91
CA GLY A 76 9.59 9.11 15.92
C GLY A 76 9.67 7.67 15.41
N PHE A 77 10.47 6.84 16.08
CA PHE A 77 10.71 5.45 15.70
C PHE A 77 10.33 4.52 16.84
N LEU A 78 9.65 3.44 16.52
CA LEU A 78 9.21 2.44 17.46
C LEU A 78 9.72 1.07 17.03
N ASP A 79 10.55 0.46 17.88
CA ASP A 79 11.04 -0.89 17.68
C ASP A 79 9.91 -1.90 17.96
N VAL A 80 9.66 -2.80 17.00
CA VAL A 80 8.60 -3.81 17.10
C VAL A 80 9.09 -5.16 17.61
N ASP A 81 10.39 -5.36 17.82
CA ASP A 81 10.98 -6.63 18.26
C ASP A 81 10.40 -7.10 19.60
N ALA A 82 10.20 -6.19 20.55
CA ALA A 82 9.62 -6.52 21.84
C ALA A 82 8.17 -7.05 21.74
N ALA A 83 7.41 -6.61 20.73
CA ALA A 83 6.04 -7.05 20.49
C ALA A 83 5.96 -8.36 19.71
N LEU A 84 6.91 -8.60 18.80
CA LEU A 84 6.97 -9.82 17.99
C LEU A 84 7.63 -10.99 18.75
N GLY A 85 8.62 -10.73 19.60
CA GLY A 85 9.41 -11.79 20.23
C GLY A 85 10.05 -12.72 19.19
N ASP A 86 9.88 -14.04 19.40
CA ASP A 86 10.41 -15.07 18.50
C ASP A 86 9.45 -15.43 17.33
N ILE A 87 8.40 -14.64 17.08
CA ILE A 87 7.43 -14.93 16.04
C ILE A 87 8.05 -14.63 14.66
N GLU A 88 8.15 -15.68 13.84
CA GLU A 88 8.51 -15.55 12.43
C GLU A 88 7.26 -15.28 11.58
N LEU A 89 7.22 -14.10 10.95
CA LEU A 89 6.14 -13.72 10.05
C LEU A 89 6.40 -14.28 8.65
N PRO A 90 5.40 -14.93 8.02
CA PRO A 90 5.56 -15.50 6.68
C PRO A 90 5.76 -14.39 5.65
N HIS A 91 6.61 -14.64 4.64
CA HIS A 91 6.83 -13.72 3.54
C HIS A 91 7.12 -14.48 2.24
N HIS A 92 6.79 -13.89 1.11
CA HIS A 92 7.07 -14.46 -0.21
C HIS A 92 7.15 -13.38 -1.31
N GLY A 93 7.85 -13.69 -2.40
CA GLY A 93 7.97 -12.78 -3.54
C GLY A 93 8.66 -11.46 -3.17
N HIS A 94 7.99 -10.36 -3.43
CA HIS A 94 8.46 -9.00 -3.10
C HIS A 94 7.94 -8.48 -1.75
N PHE A 95 7.06 -9.21 -1.10
CA PHE A 95 6.54 -8.86 0.22
C PHE A 95 7.58 -9.09 1.31
N ARG A 96 7.58 -8.23 2.32
CA ARG A 96 8.49 -8.25 3.46
C ARG A 96 7.72 -8.45 4.76
N PRO A 97 8.37 -8.97 5.83
CA PRO A 97 7.71 -9.13 7.13
C PRO A 97 7.16 -7.82 7.71
N GLU A 98 7.75 -6.68 7.37
CA GLU A 98 7.32 -5.36 7.82
C GLU A 98 5.88 -5.03 7.43
N THR A 99 5.37 -5.65 6.37
CA THR A 99 3.96 -5.47 5.97
C THR A 99 2.98 -5.87 7.08
N TYR A 100 3.34 -6.80 7.97
CA TYR A 100 2.50 -7.19 9.10
C TYR A 100 2.53 -6.21 10.28
N PHE A 101 3.48 -5.27 10.34
CA PHE A 101 3.60 -4.37 11.50
C PHE A 101 2.38 -3.47 11.66
N ARG A 102 1.63 -3.19 10.57
CA ARG A 102 0.36 -2.49 10.65
C ARG A 102 -0.68 -3.19 11.54
N LEU A 103 -0.62 -4.51 11.63
CA LEU A 103 -1.51 -5.30 12.47
C LEU A 103 -1.20 -5.12 13.97
N LEU A 104 0.03 -4.71 14.30
CA LEU A 104 0.50 -4.48 15.66
C LEU A 104 0.25 -3.03 16.13
N ALA A 105 -0.05 -2.11 15.21
CA ALA A 105 -0.25 -0.70 15.54
C ALA A 105 -1.25 -0.46 16.70
N PRO A 106 -2.40 -1.19 16.78
CA PRO A 106 -3.33 -1.01 17.89
C PRO A 106 -2.72 -1.25 19.28
N GLN A 107 -1.79 -2.20 19.42
CA GLN A 107 -1.13 -2.53 20.68
C GLN A 107 0.11 -1.66 20.94
N LEU A 108 0.87 -1.38 19.89
CA LEU A 108 2.08 -0.58 19.98
C LEU A 108 1.80 0.88 20.32
N LEU A 109 0.59 1.35 20.03
CA LEU A 109 0.15 2.72 20.25
C LEU A 109 -1.06 2.77 21.20
N PRO A 110 -0.94 2.33 22.46
CA PRO A 110 -2.07 2.16 23.38
C PRO A 110 -2.78 3.47 23.71
N ASN A 111 -2.09 4.61 23.63
CA ASN A 111 -2.61 5.94 23.93
C ASN A 111 -3.10 6.69 22.69
N VAL A 112 -3.07 6.07 21.51
CA VAL A 112 -3.54 6.64 20.25
C VAL A 112 -4.85 5.96 19.86
N ASP A 113 -5.92 6.71 19.72
CA ASP A 113 -7.24 6.15 19.39
C ASP A 113 -7.46 6.03 17.89
N LYS A 114 -6.81 6.88 17.08
CA LYS A 114 -6.96 6.91 15.62
C LYS A 114 -5.64 7.28 14.96
N ALA A 115 -5.27 6.57 13.90
CA ALA A 115 -4.06 6.84 13.12
C ALA A 115 -4.26 6.52 11.63
N ILE A 116 -3.54 7.22 10.77
CA ILE A 116 -3.41 6.83 9.35
C ILE A 116 -2.19 5.92 9.23
N TYR A 117 -2.37 4.71 8.72
CA TYR A 117 -1.29 3.86 8.28
C TYR A 117 -0.99 4.11 6.80
N LEU A 118 0.30 4.18 6.45
CA LEU A 118 0.80 4.36 5.09
C LEU A 118 1.91 3.36 4.77
N ASP A 119 1.89 2.79 3.58
CA ASP A 119 3.05 2.10 3.01
C ASP A 119 4.15 3.12 2.64
N SER A 120 5.42 2.68 2.63
CA SER A 120 6.56 3.57 2.40
C SER A 120 6.83 3.88 0.92
N ASP A 121 6.13 3.23 -0.02
CA ASP A 121 6.27 3.39 -1.46
C ASP A 121 5.15 4.26 -2.08
N LEU A 122 4.86 5.37 -1.44
CA LEU A 122 3.84 6.32 -1.88
C LEU A 122 4.29 7.78 -1.70
N ILE A 123 3.53 8.71 -2.26
CA ILE A 123 3.61 10.14 -1.97
C ILE A 123 2.23 10.69 -1.64
N VAL A 124 2.19 11.67 -0.75
CA VAL A 124 0.99 12.37 -0.31
C VAL A 124 0.96 13.74 -0.97
N ASP A 125 0.02 13.97 -1.91
CA ASP A 125 -0.09 15.19 -2.73
C ASP A 125 -1.30 16.05 -2.33
N ALA A 126 -1.72 15.94 -1.08
CA ALA A 126 -2.77 16.74 -0.45
C ALA A 126 -2.54 16.80 1.07
N ASP A 127 -3.28 17.65 1.78
CA ASP A 127 -3.27 17.59 3.25
C ASP A 127 -3.92 16.30 3.74
N ILE A 128 -3.12 15.45 4.37
CA ILE A 128 -3.57 14.14 4.88
C ILE A 128 -4.54 14.27 6.07
N ALA A 129 -4.64 15.44 6.68
CA ALA A 129 -5.62 15.72 7.71
C ALA A 129 -7.06 15.58 7.19
N GLU A 130 -7.30 15.83 5.90
CA GLU A 130 -8.62 15.59 5.27
C GLU A 130 -9.03 14.10 5.38
N LEU A 131 -8.09 13.17 5.22
CA LEU A 131 -8.36 11.74 5.43
C LEU A 131 -8.52 11.42 6.91
N PHE A 132 -7.68 12.01 7.77
CA PHE A 132 -7.75 11.80 9.22
C PHE A 132 -9.09 12.23 9.80
N ASP A 133 -9.70 13.29 9.28
CA ASP A 133 -10.96 13.83 9.77
C ASP A 133 -12.21 13.00 9.36
N VAL A 134 -12.03 11.95 8.53
CA VAL A 134 -13.13 11.02 8.24
C VAL A 134 -13.60 10.34 9.51
N ASP A 135 -14.92 10.30 9.70
CA ASP A 135 -15.54 9.62 10.86
C ASP A 135 -15.49 8.10 10.68
N VAL A 136 -14.82 7.44 11.61
CA VAL A 136 -14.73 5.98 11.71
C VAL A 136 -15.41 5.44 12.96
N THR A 137 -16.30 6.22 13.60
CA THR A 137 -17.03 5.79 14.79
C THR A 137 -17.82 4.53 14.51
N GLY A 138 -17.60 3.49 15.30
CA GLY A 138 -18.27 2.20 15.15
C GLY A 138 -17.67 1.27 14.07
N TYR A 139 -16.66 1.72 13.34
CA TYR A 139 -15.94 0.95 12.33
C TYR A 139 -14.48 0.73 12.73
N PRO A 140 -13.86 -0.40 12.35
CA PRO A 140 -12.46 -0.68 12.63
C PRO A 140 -11.50 0.22 11.84
N LEU A 141 -11.89 0.64 10.63
CA LEU A 141 -11.06 1.48 9.76
C LEU A 141 -11.86 2.13 8.64
N ALA A 142 -11.21 3.07 7.93
CA ALA A 142 -11.60 3.50 6.61
C ALA A 142 -10.49 3.16 5.59
N ALA A 143 -10.90 2.76 4.38
CA ALA A 143 -9.99 2.37 3.30
C ALA A 143 -10.62 2.58 1.92
N THR A 144 -9.80 2.53 0.88
CA THR A 144 -10.28 2.49 -0.51
C THR A 144 -10.51 1.04 -0.93
N ARG A 145 -11.53 0.80 -1.76
CA ARG A 145 -11.67 -0.50 -2.43
C ARG A 145 -10.45 -0.77 -3.32
N ASP A 146 -10.02 -2.01 -3.37
CA ASP A 146 -8.94 -2.43 -4.27
C ASP A 146 -9.47 -2.64 -5.69
N ALA A 147 -9.34 -1.61 -6.53
CA ALA A 147 -9.81 -1.65 -7.92
C ALA A 147 -9.12 -2.75 -8.74
N ASP A 148 -7.85 -3.06 -8.42
CA ASP A 148 -7.08 -4.12 -9.07
C ASP A 148 -7.69 -5.49 -8.74
N THR A 149 -7.87 -5.81 -7.45
CA THR A 149 -8.49 -7.06 -7.01
C THR A 149 -9.93 -7.20 -7.55
N ILE A 150 -10.73 -6.13 -7.55
CA ILE A 150 -12.08 -6.16 -8.12
C ILE A 150 -12.05 -6.43 -9.63
N GLY A 151 -11.12 -5.81 -10.37
CA GLY A 151 -10.93 -6.10 -11.78
C GLY A 151 -10.49 -7.54 -12.06
N GLN A 152 -9.68 -8.11 -11.17
CA GLN A 152 -9.29 -9.52 -11.24
C GLN A 152 -10.52 -10.43 -11.05
N ILE A 153 -11.35 -10.21 -10.02
CA ILE A 153 -12.58 -10.96 -9.76
C ILE A 153 -13.47 -10.99 -11.00
N GLU A 154 -13.64 -9.84 -11.65
CA GLU A 154 -14.58 -9.65 -12.76
C GLU A 154 -14.10 -10.21 -14.10
N GLY A 155 -12.89 -10.72 -14.20
CA GLY A 155 -12.51 -11.44 -15.42
C GLY A 155 -11.04 -11.51 -15.75
N TYR A 156 -10.16 -10.86 -15.03
CA TYR A 156 -8.72 -10.99 -15.27
C TYR A 156 -8.18 -12.30 -14.65
N ASP A 157 -8.51 -12.58 -13.39
CA ASP A 157 -8.15 -13.83 -12.71
C ASP A 157 -9.37 -14.43 -12.00
N THR A 158 -9.96 -15.46 -12.61
CA THR A 158 -11.18 -16.10 -12.10
C THR A 158 -10.97 -16.92 -10.83
N THR A 159 -9.75 -17.06 -10.33
CA THR A 159 -9.45 -17.76 -9.07
C THR A 159 -9.61 -16.83 -7.87
N VAL A 160 -9.52 -15.51 -8.07
CA VAL A 160 -9.56 -14.52 -6.99
C VAL A 160 -10.90 -14.51 -6.26
N GLY A 161 -12.01 -14.41 -6.99
CA GLY A 161 -13.34 -14.37 -6.36
C GLY A 161 -13.64 -15.59 -5.48
N PRO A 162 -13.45 -16.83 -5.97
CA PRO A 162 -13.55 -18.03 -5.14
C PRO A 162 -12.60 -18.04 -3.94
N TYR A 163 -11.37 -17.58 -4.10
CA TYR A 163 -10.40 -17.47 -3.00
C TYR A 163 -10.91 -16.52 -1.90
N LEU A 164 -11.31 -15.31 -2.24
CA LEU A 164 -11.82 -14.34 -1.27
C LEU A 164 -13.10 -14.85 -0.57
N LYS A 165 -13.99 -15.49 -1.31
CA LYS A 165 -15.23 -16.00 -0.76
C LYS A 165 -15.03 -17.23 0.13
N ASN A 166 -14.26 -18.21 -0.32
CA ASN A 166 -14.21 -19.53 0.33
C ASN A 166 -13.08 -19.65 1.34
N GLU A 167 -11.94 -18.97 1.11
CA GLU A 167 -10.76 -19.09 1.96
C GLU A 167 -10.62 -17.91 2.94
N LEU A 168 -10.88 -16.69 2.50
CA LEU A 168 -11.00 -15.55 3.41
C LEU A 168 -12.34 -15.53 4.15
N GLY A 169 -13.40 -16.04 3.52
CA GLY A 169 -14.74 -16.02 4.10
C GLY A 169 -15.45 -14.67 3.94
N MET A 170 -15.06 -13.89 2.93
CA MET A 170 -15.70 -12.59 2.68
C MET A 170 -17.17 -12.76 2.26
N SER A 171 -18.03 -11.95 2.87
CA SER A 171 -19.45 -11.89 2.53
C SER A 171 -19.67 -11.38 1.10
N ASP A 172 -18.98 -10.31 0.74
CA ASP A 172 -18.88 -9.79 -0.63
C ASP A 172 -17.42 -9.57 -1.02
N PRO A 173 -16.86 -10.33 -1.98
CA PRO A 173 -15.50 -10.11 -2.47
C PRO A 173 -15.23 -8.73 -3.07
N HIS A 174 -16.27 -7.98 -3.50
CA HIS A 174 -16.12 -6.62 -4.01
C HIS A 174 -15.89 -5.57 -2.91
N ASP A 175 -16.00 -5.96 -1.65
CA ASP A 175 -15.65 -5.14 -0.49
C ASP A 175 -14.18 -5.30 -0.09
N TYR A 176 -13.39 -6.03 -0.89
CA TYR A 176 -11.96 -6.16 -0.65
C TYR A 176 -11.28 -4.79 -0.81
N PHE A 177 -10.58 -4.36 0.25
CA PHE A 177 -9.88 -3.09 0.29
C PHE A 177 -8.37 -3.23 0.18
N GLN A 178 -7.71 -2.20 -0.29
CA GLN A 178 -6.26 -2.10 -0.38
C GLN A 178 -5.68 -1.61 0.95
N ALA A 179 -4.65 -2.30 1.48
CA ALA A 179 -4.15 -2.08 2.84
C ALA A 179 -3.00 -1.06 2.94
N GLY A 180 -2.52 -0.49 1.85
CA GLY A 180 -1.38 0.44 1.88
C GLY A 180 -1.71 1.84 2.39
N VAL A 181 -3.00 2.21 2.44
CA VAL A 181 -3.49 3.44 3.07
C VAL A 181 -4.73 3.10 3.87
N LEU A 182 -4.66 3.27 5.19
CA LEU A 182 -5.73 2.95 6.12
C LEU A 182 -5.91 4.08 7.12
N LEU A 183 -7.13 4.57 7.32
CA LEU A 183 -7.45 5.32 8.53
C LEU A 183 -7.94 4.32 9.58
N MET A 184 -7.11 4.00 10.55
CA MET A 184 -7.37 2.96 11.55
C MET A 184 -8.00 3.55 12.82
N ASN A 185 -9.12 2.99 13.25
CA ASN A 185 -9.68 3.22 14.57
C ASN A 185 -9.01 2.26 15.56
N LEU A 186 -7.86 2.67 16.09
CA LEU A 186 -7.04 1.83 16.95
C LEU A 186 -7.75 1.44 18.25
N ALA A 187 -8.57 2.35 18.80
CA ALA A 187 -9.39 2.06 19.98
C ALA A 187 -10.41 0.95 19.71
N HIS A 188 -11.11 1.01 18.56
CA HIS A 188 -12.06 -0.03 18.16
C HIS A 188 -11.36 -1.37 17.90
N LEU A 189 -10.23 -1.36 17.19
CA LEU A 189 -9.44 -2.57 16.91
C LEU A 189 -8.95 -3.22 18.20
N ARG A 190 -8.43 -2.45 19.16
CA ARG A 190 -8.04 -2.98 20.49
C ARG A 190 -9.18 -3.64 21.25
N ALA A 191 -10.40 -3.11 21.09
CA ALA A 191 -11.57 -3.63 21.76
C ALA A 191 -12.18 -4.89 21.10
N THR A 192 -11.91 -5.10 19.81
CA THR A 192 -12.60 -6.13 19.01
C THR A 192 -11.69 -7.23 18.48
N VAL A 193 -10.40 -7.01 18.36
CA VAL A 193 -9.43 -7.97 17.86
C VAL A 193 -8.24 -8.04 18.80
N THR A 194 -7.88 -9.22 19.24
CA THR A 194 -6.69 -9.39 20.08
C THR A 194 -5.43 -9.44 19.21
N PRO A 195 -4.25 -9.04 19.76
CA PRO A 195 -2.97 -9.20 19.06
C PRO A 195 -2.68 -10.62 18.66
N ASP A 196 -3.00 -11.57 19.57
CA ASP A 196 -2.78 -12.99 19.33
C ASP A 196 -3.62 -13.48 18.14
N GLU A 197 -4.85 -12.99 17.96
CA GLU A 197 -5.68 -13.31 16.78
C GLU A 197 -5.06 -12.83 15.48
N PHE A 198 -4.55 -11.60 15.42
CA PHE A 198 -3.87 -11.11 14.23
C PHE A 198 -2.62 -11.93 13.90
N LEU A 199 -1.78 -12.23 14.90
CA LEU A 199 -0.57 -13.01 14.72
C LEU A 199 -0.89 -14.48 14.34
N GLU A 200 -1.88 -15.09 15.00
CA GLU A 200 -2.34 -16.43 14.67
C GLU A 200 -2.84 -16.51 13.22
N LEU A 201 -3.71 -15.59 12.81
CA LEU A 201 -4.18 -15.53 11.42
C LEU A 201 -3.03 -15.31 10.44
N SER A 202 -2.06 -14.47 10.77
CA SER A 202 -0.90 -14.19 9.92
C SER A 202 -0.01 -15.40 9.72
N THR A 203 0.14 -16.25 10.76
CA THR A 203 1.00 -17.44 10.75
C THR A 203 0.26 -18.72 10.36
N GLN A 204 -1.07 -18.73 10.39
CA GLN A 204 -1.92 -19.92 10.13
C GLN A 204 -1.64 -20.54 8.76
N ARG A 205 -1.35 -19.71 7.75
CA ARG A 205 -1.06 -20.13 6.39
C ARG A 205 -0.36 -19.02 5.60
N MET A 206 0.21 -19.37 4.46
CA MET A 206 0.65 -18.38 3.48
C MET A 206 -0.57 -17.79 2.77
N TRP A 207 -0.94 -16.55 3.11
CA TRP A 207 -2.00 -15.81 2.44
C TRP A 207 -1.51 -15.28 1.08
N ARG A 208 -2.41 -15.12 0.12
CA ARG A 208 -2.06 -14.65 -1.23
C ARG A 208 -1.52 -13.22 -1.22
N TRP A 209 -2.15 -12.33 -0.46
CA TRP A 209 -1.75 -10.95 -0.24
C TRP A 209 -1.47 -10.65 1.25
N LEU A 210 -0.88 -11.61 1.94
CA LEU A 210 -0.34 -11.53 3.29
C LEU A 210 -1.28 -10.79 4.29
N ASP A 211 -0.79 -9.69 4.85
CA ASP A 211 -1.48 -8.85 5.84
C ASP A 211 -2.77 -8.21 5.29
N GLN A 212 -2.81 -7.87 3.99
CA GLN A 212 -4.02 -7.36 3.36
C GLN A 212 -5.17 -8.38 3.41
N ASP A 213 -4.87 -9.67 3.20
CA ASP A 213 -5.85 -10.74 3.34
C ASP A 213 -6.30 -10.90 4.79
N VAL A 214 -5.37 -10.83 5.74
CA VAL A 214 -5.68 -10.91 7.18
C VAL A 214 -6.63 -9.78 7.59
N LEU A 215 -6.34 -8.55 7.20
CA LEU A 215 -7.20 -7.40 7.48
C LEU A 215 -8.57 -7.55 6.82
N ASN A 216 -8.63 -7.91 5.55
CA ASN A 216 -9.90 -8.09 4.83
C ASN A 216 -10.73 -9.23 5.42
N LYS A 217 -10.08 -10.30 5.92
CA LYS A 217 -10.75 -11.40 6.61
C LYS A 217 -11.39 -10.94 7.93
N VAL A 218 -10.65 -10.17 8.73
CA VAL A 218 -11.11 -9.68 10.04
C VAL A 218 -12.22 -8.63 9.87
N VAL A 219 -12.02 -7.68 8.98
CA VAL A 219 -12.95 -6.56 8.75
C VAL A 219 -14.20 -7.00 7.97
N ASN A 220 -14.05 -7.91 7.03
CA ASN A 220 -15.12 -8.55 6.25
C ASN A 220 -16.17 -7.57 5.71
N GLY A 221 -15.72 -6.50 5.07
CA GLY A 221 -16.60 -5.48 4.47
C GLY A 221 -17.16 -4.45 5.46
N ASN A 222 -16.89 -4.58 6.78
CA ASN A 222 -17.35 -3.65 7.81
C ASN A 222 -16.36 -2.48 7.98
N TYR A 223 -16.26 -1.60 6.99
CA TYR A 223 -15.38 -0.44 7.03
C TYR A 223 -16.00 0.77 6.35
N VAL A 224 -15.48 1.96 6.64
CA VAL A 224 -15.87 3.20 5.94
C VAL A 224 -15.14 3.26 4.60
N ARG A 225 -15.88 3.33 3.50
CA ARG A 225 -15.28 3.49 2.17
C ARG A 225 -14.90 4.95 1.94
N VAL A 226 -13.64 5.18 1.60
CA VAL A 226 -13.15 6.48 1.14
C VAL A 226 -12.84 6.43 -0.36
N HIS A 227 -12.87 7.59 -1.01
CA HIS A 227 -12.62 7.72 -2.44
C HIS A 227 -11.21 7.27 -2.81
N MET A 228 -11.04 6.59 -3.96
CA MET A 228 -9.76 6.02 -4.42
C MET A 228 -8.66 7.06 -4.63
N ARG A 229 -8.97 8.36 -4.64
CA ARG A 229 -7.96 9.43 -4.61
C ARG A 229 -7.00 9.32 -3.43
N TRP A 230 -7.43 8.71 -2.31
CA TRP A 230 -6.65 8.52 -1.09
C TRP A 230 -5.72 7.30 -1.13
N ASN A 231 -5.79 6.50 -2.18
CA ASN A 231 -4.86 5.42 -2.45
C ASN A 231 -4.90 5.07 -3.95
N TYR A 232 -4.53 6.03 -4.78
CA TYR A 232 -4.47 5.81 -6.22
C TYR A 232 -3.31 4.89 -6.55
N LEU A 233 -3.62 3.64 -6.89
CA LEU A 233 -2.64 2.68 -7.38
C LEU A 233 -2.19 3.09 -8.77
N MET A 234 -0.96 3.55 -8.87
CA MET A 234 -0.36 4.02 -10.11
C MET A 234 -0.42 2.94 -11.21
N ASP A 235 -0.71 3.37 -12.41
CA ASP A 235 -0.90 2.50 -13.58
C ASP A 235 0.33 2.54 -14.48
N TRP A 236 1.13 1.48 -14.42
CA TRP A 236 2.31 1.40 -15.28
C TRP A 236 1.92 1.28 -16.75
N GLN A 237 2.19 2.33 -17.55
CA GLN A 237 1.92 2.42 -18.98
C GLN A 237 0.49 1.97 -19.38
N HIS A 238 -0.49 2.26 -18.55
CA HIS A 238 -1.91 1.92 -18.72
C HIS A 238 -2.21 0.41 -18.70
N LEU A 239 -1.30 -0.44 -18.25
CA LEU A 239 -1.52 -1.89 -18.24
C LEU A 239 -2.57 -2.31 -17.21
N ARG A 240 -2.47 -1.80 -15.97
CA ARG A 240 -3.46 -2.07 -14.91
C ARG A 240 -4.83 -1.60 -15.32
N ARG A 241 -4.94 -0.37 -15.80
CA ARG A 241 -6.19 0.24 -16.29
C ARG A 241 -6.80 -0.57 -17.44
N THR A 242 -5.99 -0.90 -18.46
CA THR A 242 -6.48 -1.51 -19.70
C THR A 242 -6.82 -2.99 -19.52
N HIS A 243 -6.09 -3.74 -18.70
CA HIS A 243 -6.23 -5.20 -18.66
C HIS A 243 -6.89 -5.72 -17.40
N ILE A 244 -6.78 -5.01 -16.29
CA ILE A 244 -7.34 -5.46 -15.02
C ILE A 244 -8.56 -4.61 -14.66
N ILE A 245 -8.39 -3.33 -14.40
CA ILE A 245 -9.45 -2.44 -13.90
C ILE A 245 -10.56 -2.27 -14.93
N SER A 246 -10.25 -2.36 -16.23
CA SER A 246 -11.26 -2.35 -17.30
C SER A 246 -12.33 -3.46 -17.18
N ASN A 247 -12.06 -4.52 -16.42
CA ASN A 247 -13.05 -5.57 -16.15
C ASN A 247 -13.93 -5.24 -14.94
N ALA A 248 -13.52 -4.33 -14.07
CA ALA A 248 -14.29 -3.96 -12.87
C ALA A 248 -15.66 -3.34 -13.22
N PRO A 249 -16.62 -3.32 -12.30
CA PRO A 249 -17.91 -2.63 -12.47
C PRO A 249 -17.74 -1.15 -12.83
N ALA A 250 -18.70 -0.60 -13.57
CA ALA A 250 -18.60 0.76 -14.14
C ALA A 250 -18.35 1.84 -13.09
N ASN A 251 -18.97 1.73 -11.92
CA ASN A 251 -18.76 2.66 -10.79
C ASN A 251 -17.34 2.59 -10.21
N VAL A 252 -16.74 1.40 -10.17
CA VAL A 252 -15.34 1.22 -9.69
C VAL A 252 -14.36 1.83 -10.69
N ARG A 253 -14.60 1.59 -11.99
CA ARG A 253 -13.79 2.20 -13.06
C ARG A 253 -13.87 3.72 -13.03
N ALA A 254 -15.10 4.28 -12.94
CA ALA A 254 -15.29 5.73 -12.89
C ALA A 254 -14.55 6.35 -11.72
N GLU A 255 -14.68 5.78 -10.52
CA GLU A 255 -13.98 6.25 -9.32
C GLU A 255 -12.45 6.19 -9.47
N TYR A 256 -11.93 5.12 -10.09
CA TYR A 256 -10.49 5.00 -10.38
C TYR A 256 -10.00 6.05 -11.38
N GLU A 257 -10.77 6.33 -12.44
CA GLU A 257 -10.45 7.36 -13.43
C GLU A 257 -10.47 8.77 -12.80
N GLU A 258 -11.47 9.08 -11.97
CA GLU A 258 -11.53 10.32 -11.22
C GLU A 258 -10.32 10.47 -10.26
N ALA A 259 -9.95 9.39 -9.58
CA ALA A 259 -8.77 9.36 -8.71
C ALA A 259 -7.48 9.61 -9.50
N ALA A 260 -7.37 9.09 -10.72
CA ALA A 260 -6.22 9.28 -11.59
C ALA A 260 -6.03 10.74 -12.06
N GLU A 261 -7.12 11.50 -12.19
CA GLU A 261 -7.05 12.91 -12.60
C GLU A 261 -6.45 13.79 -11.48
N LYS A 262 -6.85 13.55 -10.22
CA LYS A 262 -6.41 14.33 -9.07
C LYS A 262 -6.21 13.42 -7.84
N PRO A 263 -5.15 12.60 -7.83
CA PRO A 263 -4.86 11.76 -6.67
C PRO A 263 -4.45 12.63 -5.47
N ALA A 264 -4.88 12.24 -4.28
CA ALA A 264 -4.39 12.79 -3.02
C ALA A 264 -3.19 11.99 -2.48
N ILE A 265 -3.19 10.67 -2.73
CA ILE A 265 -2.05 9.80 -2.49
C ILE A 265 -1.80 8.98 -3.74
N ILE A 266 -0.56 9.01 -4.23
CA ILE A 266 -0.09 8.18 -5.34
C ILE A 266 0.73 7.04 -4.76
N HIS A 267 0.26 5.81 -4.94
CA HIS A 267 0.88 4.62 -4.40
C HIS A 267 1.56 3.81 -5.52
N PHE A 268 2.88 3.69 -5.44
CA PHE A 268 3.73 2.98 -6.40
C PHE A 268 3.79 1.47 -6.09
N ALA A 269 2.63 0.90 -5.75
CA ALA A 269 2.50 -0.50 -5.35
C ALA A 269 2.91 -1.46 -6.47
N GLY A 270 3.74 -2.43 -6.09
CA GLY A 270 4.25 -3.47 -7.00
C GLY A 270 5.61 -3.11 -7.61
N PRO A 271 6.38 -4.14 -8.03
CA PRO A 271 7.77 -3.97 -8.44
C PRO A 271 7.93 -3.19 -9.76
N ASP A 272 6.91 -3.21 -10.62
CA ASP A 272 6.97 -2.62 -11.97
C ASP A 272 6.48 -1.16 -12.00
N ASN A 273 6.11 -0.60 -10.85
CA ASN A 273 5.54 0.75 -10.75
C ASN A 273 6.45 1.73 -9.97
N ARG A 274 7.72 1.41 -9.82
CA ARG A 274 8.64 2.17 -8.96
C ARG A 274 9.43 3.20 -9.74
N PRO A 275 9.20 4.51 -9.55
CA PRO A 275 9.92 5.58 -10.25
C PRO A 275 11.44 5.55 -10.06
N TRP A 276 11.90 5.03 -8.93
CA TRP A 276 13.33 4.87 -8.62
C TRP A 276 14.00 3.68 -9.29
N LEU A 277 13.22 2.83 -9.98
CA LEU A 277 13.73 1.74 -10.81
C LEU A 277 13.43 1.97 -12.29
N TYR A 278 12.37 2.73 -12.61
CA TYR A 278 11.88 2.91 -13.98
C TYR A 278 11.64 4.40 -14.26
N PRO A 279 12.49 5.04 -15.08
CA PRO A 279 12.43 6.49 -15.30
C PRO A 279 11.19 6.93 -16.08
N ASP A 280 10.56 6.01 -16.79
CA ASP A 280 9.34 6.19 -17.60
C ASP A 280 8.10 5.59 -16.91
N ALA A 281 8.18 5.34 -15.59
CA ALA A 281 6.98 4.99 -14.82
C ALA A 281 5.97 6.14 -14.87
N ASP A 282 4.69 5.80 -15.00
CA ASP A 282 3.63 6.80 -14.90
C ASP A 282 3.75 7.54 -13.56
N ARG A 283 3.48 8.83 -13.55
CA ARG A 283 3.61 9.65 -12.34
C ARG A 283 5.03 9.72 -11.74
N ALA A 284 6.07 9.34 -12.50
CA ALA A 284 7.44 9.45 -12.02
C ALA A 284 7.81 10.90 -11.65
N ASP A 285 7.35 11.89 -12.41
CA ASP A 285 7.61 13.30 -12.14
C ASP A 285 7.04 13.75 -10.79
N ASP A 286 5.88 13.22 -10.39
CA ASP A 286 5.28 13.50 -9.08
C ASP A 286 6.15 12.97 -7.93
N PHE A 287 6.71 11.76 -8.07
CA PHE A 287 7.67 11.20 -7.12
C PHE A 287 8.96 12.03 -7.05
N TRP A 288 9.55 12.34 -8.22
CA TRP A 288 10.83 13.05 -8.29
C TRP A 288 10.74 14.47 -7.76
N ARG A 289 9.59 15.12 -7.84
CA ARG A 289 9.35 16.45 -7.26
C ARG A 289 9.68 16.47 -5.76
N TYR A 290 9.26 15.46 -4.99
CA TYR A 290 9.56 15.34 -3.56
C TYR A 290 10.92 14.71 -3.30
N ALA A 291 11.33 13.75 -4.13
CA ALA A 291 12.65 13.10 -4.00
C ALA A 291 13.81 14.09 -4.10
N MET A 292 13.65 15.17 -4.88
CA MET A 292 14.66 16.24 -5.00
C MET A 292 14.96 16.95 -3.67
N HIS A 293 14.05 16.90 -2.72
CA HIS A 293 14.21 17.51 -1.39
C HIS A 293 14.57 16.48 -0.31
N SER A 294 14.66 15.19 -0.68
CA SER A 294 15.05 14.11 0.22
C SER A 294 16.57 14.10 0.48
N PRO A 295 17.04 13.88 1.72
CA PRO A 295 18.44 13.65 2.01
C PRO A 295 19.03 12.39 1.35
N TYR A 296 18.18 11.50 0.82
CA TYR A 296 18.57 10.27 0.12
C TYR A 296 18.53 10.40 -1.41
N LEU A 297 18.46 11.62 -1.96
CA LEU A 297 18.35 11.86 -3.40
C LEU A 297 19.44 11.15 -4.22
N ASP A 298 20.70 11.23 -3.77
CA ASP A 298 21.82 10.64 -4.51
C ASP A 298 21.76 9.10 -4.51
N GLU A 299 21.32 8.50 -3.41
CA GLU A 299 21.11 7.06 -3.31
C GLU A 299 19.98 6.59 -4.24
N ILE A 300 18.84 7.30 -4.24
CA ILE A 300 17.70 7.00 -5.11
C ILE A 300 18.09 7.12 -6.60
N ARG A 301 18.88 8.14 -6.95
CA ARG A 301 19.42 8.30 -8.31
C ARG A 301 20.39 7.18 -8.68
N GLY A 302 21.26 6.78 -7.76
CA GLY A 302 22.19 5.68 -7.95
C GLY A 302 21.47 4.38 -8.28
N GLN A 303 20.40 4.05 -7.54
CA GLN A 303 19.55 2.89 -7.80
C GLN A 303 18.87 2.94 -9.17
N LEU A 304 18.40 4.11 -9.61
CA LEU A 304 17.82 4.29 -10.93
C LEU A 304 18.88 4.06 -12.04
N GLU A 305 20.11 4.55 -11.85
CA GLU A 305 21.20 4.36 -12.81
C GLU A 305 21.63 2.88 -12.89
N GLU A 306 21.73 2.19 -11.74
CA GLU A 306 22.01 0.76 -11.68
C GLU A 306 20.91 -0.05 -12.37
N SER A 307 19.65 0.29 -12.15
CA SER A 307 18.51 -0.37 -12.83
C SER A 307 18.58 -0.18 -14.35
N ARG A 308 18.95 1.02 -14.81
CA ARG A 308 19.16 1.32 -16.24
C ARG A 308 20.32 0.51 -16.84
N ALA A 309 21.39 0.33 -16.09
CA ALA A 309 22.58 -0.42 -16.53
C ALA A 309 22.34 -1.93 -16.58
N THR A 310 21.34 -2.45 -15.90
CA THR A 310 21.05 -3.88 -15.86
C THR A 310 20.34 -4.31 -17.15
N VAL A 311 21.11 -4.80 -18.11
CA VAL A 311 20.64 -5.27 -19.44
C VAL A 311 19.45 -6.25 -19.32
N ALA A 312 19.43 -7.10 -18.31
CA ALA A 312 18.36 -8.05 -18.06
C ALA A 312 17.03 -7.36 -17.68
N GLY A 313 17.07 -6.28 -16.90
CA GLY A 313 15.87 -5.49 -16.54
C GLY A 313 15.27 -4.78 -17.75
N LEU A 314 16.12 -4.14 -18.57
CA LEU A 314 15.72 -3.47 -19.81
C LEU A 314 15.15 -4.43 -20.85
N ALA A 315 15.78 -5.59 -21.01
CA ALA A 315 15.33 -6.61 -21.97
C ALA A 315 13.98 -7.22 -21.55
N LYS A 316 13.81 -7.55 -20.26
CA LYS A 316 12.54 -8.08 -19.73
C LYS A 316 11.42 -7.06 -19.88
N ARG A 317 11.67 -5.81 -19.54
CA ARG A 317 10.71 -4.72 -19.67
C ARG A 317 10.34 -4.48 -21.14
N ALA A 318 11.33 -4.40 -22.04
CA ALA A 318 11.09 -4.25 -23.47
C ALA A 318 10.25 -5.40 -24.03
N GLN A 319 10.50 -6.65 -23.59
CA GLN A 319 9.70 -7.81 -23.99
C GLN A 319 8.26 -7.72 -23.50
N VAL A 320 8.03 -7.34 -22.26
CA VAL A 320 6.67 -7.15 -21.70
C VAL A 320 5.96 -6.04 -22.45
N ILE A 321 6.59 -4.89 -22.65
CA ILE A 321 6.00 -3.76 -23.41
C ILE A 321 5.70 -4.16 -24.86
N ALA A 322 6.62 -4.85 -25.53
CA ALA A 322 6.41 -5.31 -26.91
C ALA A 322 5.28 -6.33 -27.00
N LEU A 323 5.18 -7.25 -26.05
CA LEU A 323 4.10 -8.21 -25.95
C LEU A 323 2.74 -7.48 -25.81
N TYR A 324 2.63 -6.57 -24.85
CA TYR A 324 1.39 -5.83 -24.63
C TYR A 324 1.05 -4.89 -25.78
N LYS A 325 2.01 -4.10 -26.28
CA LYS A 325 1.77 -3.19 -27.43
C LYS A 325 1.51 -3.92 -28.75
N GLY A 326 2.12 -5.10 -28.95
CA GLY A 326 1.98 -5.86 -30.19
C GLY A 326 0.77 -6.79 -30.21
N ILE A 327 0.55 -7.55 -29.15
CA ILE A 327 -0.48 -8.60 -29.09
C ILE A 327 -1.82 -8.07 -28.60
N MET A 328 -1.82 -7.22 -27.59
CA MET A 328 -3.06 -6.83 -26.92
C MET A 328 -4.00 -6.00 -27.78
N PRO A 329 -3.56 -5.07 -28.66
CA PRO A 329 -4.48 -4.39 -29.57
C PRO A 329 -5.19 -5.34 -30.53
N ALA A 330 -4.52 -6.41 -30.97
CA ALA A 330 -5.13 -7.45 -31.79
C ALA A 330 -6.09 -8.32 -30.97
N PHE A 331 -5.68 -8.68 -29.76
CA PHE A 331 -6.49 -9.42 -28.81
C PHE A 331 -7.76 -8.64 -28.44
N ASP A 332 -7.66 -7.33 -28.17
CA ASP A 332 -8.79 -6.46 -27.82
C ASP A 332 -9.78 -6.30 -28.97
N LYS A 333 -9.33 -6.33 -30.25
CA LYS A 333 -10.22 -6.34 -31.41
C LYS A 333 -11.03 -7.62 -31.51
N VAL A 334 -10.43 -8.77 -31.22
CA VAL A 334 -11.09 -10.08 -31.33
C VAL A 334 -11.93 -10.38 -30.08
N PHE A 335 -11.45 -9.93 -28.92
CA PHE A 335 -12.04 -10.13 -27.61
C PHE A 335 -12.20 -8.80 -26.87
N PRO A 336 -13.18 -7.97 -27.24
CA PRO A 336 -13.36 -6.65 -26.62
C PRO A 336 -13.48 -6.74 -25.10
N VAL A 337 -12.92 -5.74 -24.42
CA VAL A 337 -12.95 -5.62 -22.97
C VAL A 337 -14.37 -5.72 -22.43
N GLY A 338 -14.58 -6.46 -21.33
CA GLY A 338 -15.89 -6.67 -20.71
C GLY A 338 -16.76 -7.77 -21.34
N THR A 339 -16.36 -8.35 -22.49
CA THR A 339 -17.17 -9.38 -23.16
C THR A 339 -17.04 -10.77 -22.51
N ARG A 340 -18.13 -11.56 -22.58
CA ARG A 340 -18.12 -12.97 -22.12
C ARG A 340 -17.05 -13.81 -22.84
N ARG A 341 -16.76 -13.50 -24.13
CA ARG A 341 -15.74 -14.20 -24.90
C ARG A 341 -14.34 -13.94 -24.36
N ARG A 342 -14.02 -12.68 -23.99
CA ARG A 342 -12.75 -12.34 -23.33
C ARG A 342 -12.60 -13.07 -22.01
N LYS A 343 -13.62 -13.02 -21.15
CA LYS A 343 -13.64 -13.73 -19.86
C LYS A 343 -13.41 -15.25 -20.03
N ALA A 344 -13.99 -15.87 -21.05
CA ALA A 344 -13.79 -17.29 -21.34
C ALA A 344 -12.34 -17.62 -21.74
N VAL A 345 -11.74 -16.80 -22.63
CA VAL A 345 -10.35 -17.01 -23.10
C VAL A 345 -9.35 -16.83 -21.95
N ILE A 346 -9.52 -15.77 -21.15
CA ILE A 346 -8.66 -15.53 -20.00
C ILE A 346 -8.78 -16.68 -18.99
N ARG A 347 -10.01 -17.14 -18.69
CA ARG A 347 -10.24 -18.30 -17.81
C ARG A 347 -9.51 -19.55 -18.28
N THR A 348 -9.56 -19.83 -19.59
CA THR A 348 -8.86 -20.99 -20.15
C THR A 348 -7.34 -20.85 -20.02
N TYR A 349 -6.82 -19.66 -20.30
CA TYR A 349 -5.37 -19.38 -20.20
C TYR A 349 -4.87 -19.52 -18.75
N MET A 350 -5.58 -18.94 -17.78
CA MET A 350 -5.21 -19.03 -16.36
C MET A 350 -5.37 -20.47 -15.81
N GLY A 351 -6.36 -21.22 -16.30
CA GLY A 351 -6.53 -22.64 -15.97
C GLY A 351 -5.46 -23.56 -16.53
N LEU A 352 -4.67 -23.11 -17.53
CA LEU A 352 -3.54 -23.83 -18.11
C LEU A 352 -2.17 -23.49 -17.46
N GLY A 353 -2.17 -22.80 -16.32
CA GLY A 353 -0.96 -22.47 -15.57
C GLY A 353 -0.25 -21.19 -16.05
N GLY A 354 -0.92 -20.33 -16.80
CA GLY A 354 -0.41 -19.01 -17.23
C GLY A 354 -0.31 -17.96 -16.13
N ALA A 355 -0.27 -18.36 -14.86
CA ALA A 355 -0.38 -17.48 -13.69
C ALA A 355 0.94 -16.81 -13.24
N ASN A 356 1.96 -16.76 -14.09
CA ASN A 356 3.27 -16.13 -13.79
C ASN A 356 3.65 -15.07 -14.85
N LEU A 357 2.74 -14.17 -15.19
CA LEU A 357 3.09 -12.95 -15.92
C LEU A 357 2.75 -11.73 -15.07
#